data_9491426aaeb26427f1a1fa4c07078739
#
_entry.id   9491426aaeb26427f1a1fa4c07078739
#
_cell.length_a   1.000
_cell.length_b   1.000
_cell.length_c   1.000
_cell.angle_alpha   90.00
_cell.angle_beta   90.00
_cell.angle_gamma   90.00
#
_symmetry.space_group_name_H-M   'P 1'
#
loop_
_entity.id
_entity.type
_entity.pdbx_description
1 polymer ?
#
loop_
_entity_poly.entity_id
_entity_poly.type
_entity_poly.pdbx_seq_one_letter_code
_entity_poly.pdbx_strand_id
1 'polypeptide(L)'
;LMQQKPALIIMLKNPVLGKVKTRLAADIGDEQALKIYQELLQHTLAVSKNIQADKFIFYSDVVERTDMFDNSAYKKYVQCSGDLGVRMDYAFSIPFKNEYQHVVMIGADCYDITQQHIEQAFEALANNNDFVIGPANDGGYYLIGMKKWNRWVLENKNWSTATLFDETKNDILSRNGKLFELPTLSDIDTIADIQSHLQLQNL
;
A
#
# COMPACT_ATOMS: atom_id res chain seq x y z
N LEU A 1 -28.61 -7.87 9.46
CA LEU A 1 -27.21 -8.12 9.14
C LEU A 1 -26.54 -6.76 8.99
N MET A 2 -25.64 -6.40 9.91
CA MET A 2 -24.82 -5.20 9.76
C MET A 2 -24.01 -5.37 8.46
N GLN A 3 -24.14 -4.42 7.54
CA GLN A 3 -23.40 -4.40 6.29
C GLN A 3 -21.93 -4.24 6.65
N GLN A 4 -21.09 -5.24 6.31
CA GLN A 4 -19.65 -5.16 6.52
C GLN A 4 -19.12 -3.97 5.72
N LYS A 5 -18.43 -3.04 6.38
CA LYS A 5 -17.93 -1.82 5.77
C LYS A 5 -16.46 -2.00 5.44
N PRO A 6 -16.08 -2.25 4.17
CA PRO A 6 -14.68 -2.42 3.80
C PRO A 6 -13.96 -1.07 3.77
N ALA A 7 -12.65 -1.08 4.04
CA ALA A 7 -11.80 0.11 3.95
C ALA A 7 -10.53 -0.17 3.15
N LEU A 8 -10.18 0.76 2.27
CA LEU A 8 -8.91 0.79 1.54
C LEU A 8 -8.02 1.87 2.13
N ILE A 9 -6.84 1.49 2.60
CA ILE A 9 -5.79 2.40 3.06
C ILE A 9 -4.76 2.56 1.94
N ILE A 10 -4.36 3.80 1.68
CA ILE A 10 -3.27 4.14 0.76
C ILE A 10 -2.21 4.86 1.57
N MET A 11 -1.02 4.26 1.67
CA MET A 11 0.15 4.91 2.28
C MET A 11 1.02 5.51 1.19
N LEU A 12 1.31 6.80 1.29
CA LEU A 12 2.11 7.52 0.32
C LEU A 12 3.03 8.56 0.95
N LYS A 13 4.05 8.97 0.21
CA LYS A 13 4.90 10.12 0.55
C LYS A 13 4.34 11.38 -0.11
N ASN A 14 4.51 12.52 0.55
CA ASN A 14 4.26 13.81 -0.10
C ASN A 14 5.22 13.97 -1.30
N PRO A 15 4.74 14.38 -2.49
CA PRO A 15 5.57 14.49 -3.69
C PRO A 15 6.47 15.73 -3.64
N VAL A 16 7.53 15.66 -2.85
CA VAL A 16 8.50 16.76 -2.64
C VAL A 16 9.81 16.45 -3.37
N LEU A 17 10.31 17.42 -4.14
CA LEU A 17 11.58 17.32 -4.86
C LEU A 17 12.72 16.90 -3.93
N GLY A 18 13.50 15.91 -4.34
CA GLY A 18 14.63 15.36 -3.57
C GLY A 18 14.24 14.47 -2.37
N LYS A 19 12.93 14.26 -2.09
CA LYS A 19 12.46 13.43 -0.96
C LYS A 19 11.78 12.12 -1.37
N VAL A 20 11.47 11.97 -2.64
CA VAL A 20 10.81 10.77 -3.20
C VAL A 20 11.74 10.05 -4.17
N LYS A 21 11.63 8.72 -4.22
CA LYS A 21 12.39 7.88 -5.16
C LYS A 21 13.89 8.19 -5.20
N THR A 22 14.51 8.37 -4.04
CA THR A 22 15.91 8.82 -3.91
C THR A 22 16.92 7.86 -4.53
N ARG A 23 16.65 6.54 -4.57
CA ARG A 23 17.49 5.56 -5.28
C ARG A 23 17.45 5.83 -6.78
N LEU A 24 16.25 5.99 -7.32
CA LEU A 24 16.04 6.31 -8.73
C LEU A 24 16.61 7.69 -9.07
N ALA A 25 16.44 8.68 -8.20
CA ALA A 25 16.97 10.03 -8.37
C ALA A 25 18.50 10.07 -8.49
N ALA A 26 19.21 9.11 -7.87
CA ALA A 26 20.66 9.00 -8.01
C ALA A 26 21.10 8.72 -9.45
N ASP A 27 20.27 8.05 -10.25
CA ASP A 27 20.55 7.71 -11.64
C ASP A 27 20.00 8.74 -12.64
N ILE A 28 18.79 9.29 -12.39
CA ILE A 28 18.06 10.13 -13.37
C ILE A 28 17.80 11.56 -12.91
N GLY A 29 18.21 11.91 -11.69
CA GLY A 29 18.00 13.24 -11.09
C GLY A 29 16.65 13.39 -10.39
N ASP A 30 16.59 14.36 -9.46
CA ASP A 30 15.45 14.58 -8.57
C ASP A 30 14.17 14.99 -9.33
N GLU A 31 14.30 15.83 -10.34
CA GLU A 31 13.15 16.31 -11.13
C GLU A 31 12.46 15.16 -11.87
N GLN A 32 13.25 14.30 -12.50
CA GLN A 32 12.72 13.16 -13.23
C GLN A 32 12.12 12.12 -12.28
N ALA A 33 12.79 11.84 -11.16
CA ALA A 33 12.28 10.96 -10.13
C ALA A 33 10.95 11.46 -9.54
N LEU A 34 10.80 12.78 -9.35
CA LEU A 34 9.55 13.39 -8.92
C LEU A 34 8.42 13.20 -9.93
N LYS A 35 8.69 13.41 -11.22
CA LYS A 35 7.70 13.18 -12.29
C LYS A 35 7.21 11.73 -12.30
N ILE A 36 8.14 10.77 -12.20
CA ILE A 36 7.79 9.35 -12.11
C ILE A 36 6.93 9.08 -10.88
N TYR A 37 7.29 9.64 -9.72
CA TYR A 37 6.48 9.46 -8.52
C TYR A 37 5.07 10.07 -8.65
N GLN A 38 4.93 11.21 -9.30
CA GLN A 38 3.63 11.80 -9.60
C GLN A 38 2.79 10.91 -10.51
N GLU A 39 3.39 10.25 -11.49
CA GLU A 39 2.70 9.25 -12.32
C GLU A 39 2.26 8.03 -11.51
N LEU A 40 3.08 7.55 -10.59
CA LEU A 40 2.69 6.49 -9.65
C LEU A 40 1.49 6.89 -8.78
N LEU A 41 1.42 8.14 -8.34
CA LEU A 41 0.25 8.66 -7.61
C LEU A 41 -1.01 8.73 -8.50
N GLN A 42 -0.86 9.14 -9.77
CA GLN A 42 -1.97 9.13 -10.74
C GLN A 42 -2.47 7.71 -10.99
N HIS A 43 -1.56 6.75 -11.15
CA HIS A 43 -1.92 5.34 -11.27
C HIS A 43 -2.65 4.83 -10.02
N THR A 44 -2.14 5.16 -8.82
CA THR A 44 -2.77 4.80 -7.54
C THR A 44 -4.20 5.35 -7.44
N LEU A 45 -4.42 6.60 -7.87
CA LEU A 45 -5.75 7.18 -7.97
C LEU A 45 -6.63 6.38 -8.96
N ALA A 46 -6.11 6.09 -10.15
CA ALA A 46 -6.86 5.39 -11.20
C ALA A 46 -7.36 4.02 -10.75
N VAL A 47 -6.53 3.23 -10.06
CA VAL A 47 -6.89 1.87 -9.59
C VAL A 47 -7.73 1.86 -8.31
N SER A 48 -7.70 2.93 -7.52
CA SER A 48 -8.42 3.00 -6.24
C SER A 48 -9.78 3.69 -6.32
N LYS A 49 -9.98 4.63 -7.26
CA LYS A 49 -11.16 5.51 -7.28
C LYS A 49 -12.50 4.77 -7.35
N ASN A 50 -12.58 3.66 -8.06
CA ASN A 50 -13.81 2.89 -8.28
C ASN A 50 -13.99 1.72 -7.30
N ILE A 51 -13.03 1.48 -6.41
CA ILE A 51 -13.13 0.43 -5.39
C ILE A 51 -14.32 0.72 -4.47
N GLN A 52 -15.16 -0.29 -4.24
CA GLN A 52 -16.34 -0.22 -3.38
C GLN A 52 -15.95 -0.36 -1.90
N ALA A 53 -15.19 0.62 -1.41
CA ALA A 53 -14.75 0.72 -0.03
C ALA A 53 -14.57 2.19 0.34
N ASP A 54 -14.67 2.52 1.63
CA ASP A 54 -14.24 3.83 2.12
C ASP A 54 -12.71 3.93 2.02
N LYS A 55 -12.21 5.06 1.54
CA LYS A 55 -10.79 5.25 1.23
C LYS A 55 -10.12 6.17 2.23
N PHE A 56 -8.96 5.76 2.71
CA PHE A 56 -8.13 6.44 3.70
C PHE A 56 -6.74 6.67 3.12
N ILE A 57 -6.29 7.91 3.07
CA ILE A 57 -4.93 8.24 2.64
C ILE A 57 -4.11 8.67 3.85
N PHE A 58 -2.90 8.13 3.96
CA PHE A 58 -1.92 8.50 4.96
C PHE A 58 -0.67 9.06 4.30
N TYR A 59 -0.51 10.39 4.38
CA TYR A 59 0.65 11.12 3.88
C TYR A 59 1.84 11.00 4.83
N SER A 60 3.06 11.02 4.30
CA SER A 60 4.27 10.93 5.13
C SER A 60 4.46 12.12 6.07
N ASP A 61 4.16 13.34 5.62
CA ASP A 61 4.53 14.58 6.31
C ASP A 61 3.34 15.49 6.62
N VAL A 62 2.51 15.82 5.63
CA VAL A 62 1.39 16.74 5.77
C VAL A 62 0.19 16.26 4.96
N VAL A 63 -1.03 16.59 5.42
CA VAL A 63 -2.24 16.35 4.65
C VAL A 63 -2.33 17.35 3.50
N GLU A 64 -2.31 16.84 2.26
CA GLU A 64 -2.58 17.66 1.07
C GLU A 64 -4.08 17.76 0.82
N ARG A 65 -4.60 18.98 0.83
CA ARG A 65 -6.03 19.25 0.62
C ARG A 65 -6.39 19.61 -0.81
N THR A 66 -5.37 19.93 -1.63
CA THR A 66 -5.52 20.42 -3.00
C THR A 66 -4.85 19.51 -4.04
N ASP A 67 -4.58 18.26 -3.67
CA ASP A 67 -4.01 17.27 -4.57
C ASP A 67 -5.09 16.56 -5.42
N MET A 68 -4.67 15.56 -6.19
CA MET A 68 -5.54 14.80 -7.09
C MET A 68 -6.59 13.92 -6.39
N PHE A 69 -6.44 13.64 -5.09
CA PHE A 69 -7.37 12.82 -4.33
C PHE A 69 -8.49 13.68 -3.74
N ASP A 70 -9.70 13.53 -4.25
CA ASP A 70 -10.86 14.31 -3.82
C ASP A 70 -11.16 14.14 -2.33
N ASN A 71 -11.23 15.25 -1.59
CA ASN A 71 -11.51 15.27 -0.16
C ASN A 71 -12.89 14.69 0.22
N SER A 72 -13.82 14.63 -0.72
CA SER A 72 -15.15 14.01 -0.48
C SER A 72 -15.12 12.49 -0.58
N ALA A 73 -14.17 11.94 -1.35
CA ALA A 73 -14.00 10.50 -1.60
C ALA A 73 -12.92 9.85 -0.74
N TYR A 74 -11.93 10.61 -0.30
CA TYR A 74 -10.77 10.13 0.46
C TYR A 74 -10.66 10.84 1.81
N LYS A 75 -10.66 10.06 2.89
CA LYS A 75 -10.37 10.53 4.25
C LYS A 75 -8.85 10.63 4.41
N LYS A 76 -8.35 11.83 4.70
CA LYS A 76 -6.91 12.16 4.65
C LYS A 76 -6.31 12.32 6.04
N TYR A 77 -5.19 11.67 6.28
CA TYR A 77 -4.45 11.64 7.55
C TYR A 77 -2.95 11.80 7.31
N VAL A 78 -2.20 12.05 8.36
CA VAL A 78 -0.73 11.98 8.38
C VAL A 78 -0.32 10.68 9.08
N GLN A 79 0.72 10.04 8.59
CA GLN A 79 1.35 8.89 9.25
C GLN A 79 1.92 9.32 10.60
N CYS A 80 1.88 8.45 11.61
CA CYS A 80 2.55 8.72 12.88
C CYS A 80 4.08 8.58 12.74
N SER A 81 4.82 9.02 13.74
CA SER A 81 6.26 8.77 13.87
C SER A 81 6.53 7.30 14.21
N GLY A 82 7.71 6.80 13.86
CA GLY A 82 8.15 5.44 14.11
C GLY A 82 8.61 4.72 12.84
N ASP A 83 8.94 3.45 12.97
CA ASP A 83 9.26 2.59 11.83
C ASP A 83 8.02 2.29 10.96
N LEU A 84 8.23 1.58 9.86
CA LEU A 84 7.14 1.29 8.92
C LEU A 84 6.02 0.48 9.59
N GLY A 85 6.34 -0.49 10.46
CA GLY A 85 5.35 -1.29 11.17
C GLY A 85 4.47 -0.47 12.09
N VAL A 86 5.05 0.44 12.86
CA VAL A 86 4.31 1.36 13.74
C VAL A 86 3.38 2.25 12.93
N ARG A 87 3.86 2.79 11.80
CA ARG A 87 3.05 3.64 10.90
C ARG A 87 1.90 2.86 10.25
N MET A 88 2.14 1.63 9.81
CA MET A 88 1.11 0.76 9.25
C MET A 88 0.07 0.37 10.31
N ASP A 89 0.50 -0.02 11.52
CA ASP A 89 -0.40 -0.34 12.63
C ASP A 89 -1.31 0.84 12.99
N TYR A 90 -0.73 2.04 13.07
CA TYR A 90 -1.51 3.26 13.28
C TYR A 90 -2.56 3.46 12.18
N ALA A 91 -2.16 3.32 10.92
CA ALA A 91 -3.07 3.49 9.78
C ALA A 91 -4.20 2.44 9.81
N PHE A 92 -3.93 1.18 10.11
CA PHE A 92 -4.95 0.16 10.30
C PHE A 92 -5.86 0.45 11.50
N SER A 93 -5.33 1.02 12.57
CA SER A 93 -6.11 1.30 13.78
C SER A 93 -7.28 2.26 13.53
N ILE A 94 -7.14 3.19 12.58
CA ILE A 94 -8.18 4.21 12.31
C ILE A 94 -9.47 3.58 11.77
N PRO A 95 -9.49 2.82 10.66
CA PRO A 95 -10.72 2.18 10.22
C PRO A 95 -11.22 1.12 11.23
N PHE A 96 -10.37 0.28 11.80
CA PHE A 96 -10.83 -0.75 12.73
C PHE A 96 -11.50 -0.19 13.99
N LYS A 97 -11.00 0.92 14.56
CA LYS A 97 -11.66 1.62 15.68
C LYS A 97 -12.98 2.26 15.29
N ASN A 98 -13.22 2.49 13.99
CA ASN A 98 -14.47 3.00 13.44
C ASN A 98 -15.34 1.87 12.84
N GLU A 99 -15.20 0.66 13.37
CA GLU A 99 -16.03 -0.52 13.07
C GLU A 99 -15.97 -1.01 11.62
N TYR A 100 -14.95 -0.60 10.84
CA TYR A 100 -14.69 -1.18 9.54
C TYR A 100 -14.21 -2.63 9.69
N GLN A 101 -14.55 -3.43 8.70
CA GLN A 101 -14.10 -4.82 8.57
C GLN A 101 -13.49 -5.00 7.18
N HIS A 102 -12.62 -6.00 7.01
CA HIS A 102 -11.92 -6.20 5.75
C HIS A 102 -11.16 -4.93 5.33
N VAL A 103 -10.06 -4.65 5.98
CA VAL A 103 -9.22 -3.50 5.70
C VAL A 103 -8.04 -3.94 4.85
N VAL A 104 -7.89 -3.32 3.69
CA VAL A 104 -6.78 -3.55 2.75
C VAL A 104 -5.92 -2.29 2.69
N MET A 105 -4.60 -2.47 2.71
CA MET A 105 -3.61 -1.40 2.60
C MET A 105 -2.75 -1.62 1.37
N ILE A 106 -2.51 -0.55 0.60
CA ILE A 106 -1.56 -0.51 -0.52
C ILE A 106 -0.56 0.62 -0.34
N GLY A 107 0.65 0.46 -0.89
CA GLY A 107 1.57 1.55 -1.16
C GLY A 107 1.23 2.27 -2.47
N ALA A 108 2.03 3.27 -2.82
CA ALA A 108 1.91 4.01 -4.08
C ALA A 108 3.10 3.75 -5.04
N ASP A 109 3.86 2.70 -4.80
CA ASP A 109 5.12 2.44 -5.50
C ASP A 109 5.01 1.35 -6.59
N CYS A 110 3.92 0.56 -6.59
CA CYS A 110 3.70 -0.54 -7.53
C CYS A 110 2.87 -0.08 -8.72
N TYR A 111 3.50 0.02 -9.91
CA TYR A 111 2.82 0.42 -11.14
C TYR A 111 1.99 -0.71 -11.77
N ASP A 112 2.31 -1.97 -11.45
CA ASP A 112 1.62 -3.14 -11.99
C ASP A 112 0.34 -3.50 -11.21
N ILE A 113 0.08 -2.87 -10.07
CA ILE A 113 -1.16 -3.09 -9.33
C ILE A 113 -2.36 -2.62 -10.16
N THR A 114 -3.42 -3.42 -10.17
CA THR A 114 -4.67 -3.10 -10.86
C THR A 114 -5.83 -3.01 -9.88
N GLN A 115 -6.94 -2.40 -10.32
CA GLN A 115 -8.20 -2.44 -9.57
C GLN A 115 -8.60 -3.88 -9.22
N GLN A 116 -8.41 -4.83 -10.13
CA GLN A 116 -8.75 -6.24 -9.93
C GLN A 116 -7.95 -6.88 -8.78
N HIS A 117 -6.66 -6.55 -8.62
CA HIS A 117 -5.87 -7.05 -7.48
C HIS A 117 -6.46 -6.59 -6.13
N ILE A 118 -6.91 -5.33 -6.06
CA ILE A 118 -7.53 -4.78 -4.85
C ILE A 118 -8.89 -5.43 -4.59
N GLU A 119 -9.69 -5.64 -5.62
CA GLU A 119 -10.99 -6.34 -5.52
C GLU A 119 -10.82 -7.79 -5.07
N GLN A 120 -9.85 -8.52 -5.64
CA GLN A 120 -9.50 -9.89 -5.22
C GLN A 120 -9.06 -9.94 -3.75
N ALA A 121 -8.35 -8.91 -3.27
CA ALA A 121 -7.97 -8.83 -1.85
C ALA A 121 -9.21 -8.74 -0.94
N PHE A 122 -10.18 -7.91 -1.29
CA PHE A 122 -11.44 -7.81 -0.54
C PHE A 122 -12.27 -9.11 -0.62
N GLU A 123 -12.34 -9.72 -1.79
CA GLU A 123 -13.00 -11.02 -1.96
C GLU A 123 -12.36 -12.11 -1.11
N ALA A 124 -11.02 -12.17 -1.07
CA ALA A 124 -10.30 -13.14 -0.26
C ALA A 124 -10.66 -13.01 1.22
N LEU A 125 -10.70 -11.78 1.75
CA LEU A 125 -11.09 -11.52 3.14
C LEU A 125 -12.56 -11.84 3.41
N ALA A 126 -13.45 -11.61 2.45
CA ALA A 126 -14.86 -11.99 2.55
C ALA A 126 -15.06 -13.51 2.51
N ASN A 127 -14.22 -14.24 1.77
CA ASN A 127 -14.27 -15.69 1.57
C ASN A 127 -13.44 -16.49 2.59
N ASN A 128 -13.47 -16.06 3.87
CA ASN A 128 -12.94 -16.80 5.00
C ASN A 128 -11.40 -16.86 5.11
N ASN A 129 -10.66 -15.95 4.45
CA ASN A 129 -9.26 -15.72 4.79
C ASN A 129 -9.14 -14.66 5.89
N ASP A 130 -8.15 -14.78 6.76
CA ASP A 130 -7.89 -13.81 7.83
C ASP A 130 -7.01 -12.67 7.33
N PHE A 131 -6.12 -13.00 6.37
CA PHE A 131 -5.15 -12.12 5.77
C PHE A 131 -5.08 -12.28 4.26
N VAL A 132 -4.69 -11.23 3.57
CA VAL A 132 -4.28 -11.23 2.17
C VAL A 132 -2.97 -10.47 2.03
N ILE A 133 -2.04 -10.99 1.23
CA ILE A 133 -0.77 -10.31 0.93
C ILE A 133 -0.53 -10.37 -0.57
N GLY A 134 -0.13 -9.24 -1.15
CA GLY A 134 0.44 -9.14 -2.49
C GLY A 134 1.95 -8.98 -2.39
N PRO A 135 2.75 -10.06 -2.62
CA PRO A 135 4.20 -10.03 -2.50
C PRO A 135 4.83 -9.10 -3.53
N ALA A 136 5.94 -8.46 -3.16
CA ALA A 136 6.80 -7.71 -4.07
C ALA A 136 8.10 -8.48 -4.38
N ASN A 137 8.65 -8.26 -5.58
CA ASN A 137 9.86 -8.97 -6.02
C ASN A 137 11.11 -8.65 -5.17
N ASP A 138 11.11 -7.56 -4.44
CA ASP A 138 12.17 -7.19 -3.49
C ASP A 138 12.11 -7.95 -2.16
N GLY A 139 11.09 -8.82 -1.98
CA GLY A 139 10.84 -9.59 -0.76
C GLY A 139 9.94 -8.90 0.25
N GLY A 140 9.45 -7.69 -0.05
CA GLY A 140 8.39 -7.01 0.68
C GLY A 140 7.00 -7.40 0.18
N TYR A 141 6.06 -6.47 0.32
CA TYR A 141 4.71 -6.62 -0.23
C TYR A 141 4.13 -5.25 -0.64
N TYR A 142 3.45 -5.21 -1.79
CA TYR A 142 2.76 -4.03 -2.30
C TYR A 142 1.35 -3.86 -1.73
N LEU A 143 0.79 -4.94 -1.17
CA LEU A 143 -0.53 -4.98 -0.58
C LEU A 143 -0.53 -5.90 0.64
N ILE A 144 -1.19 -5.46 1.71
CA ILE A 144 -1.55 -6.29 2.86
C ILE A 144 -2.96 -5.97 3.32
N GLY A 145 -3.75 -7.00 3.62
CA GLY A 145 -5.09 -6.83 4.16
C GLY A 145 -5.37 -7.79 5.30
N MET A 146 -6.30 -7.41 6.18
CA MET A 146 -6.73 -8.24 7.29
C MET A 146 -8.21 -8.08 7.58
N LYS A 147 -8.83 -9.16 8.03
CA LYS A 147 -10.26 -9.22 8.38
C LYS A 147 -10.56 -8.58 9.73
N LYS A 148 -9.61 -8.69 10.67
CA LYS A 148 -9.65 -8.10 12.00
C LYS A 148 -8.30 -7.47 12.29
N TRP A 149 -8.26 -6.44 13.12
CA TRP A 149 -7.02 -5.80 13.51
C TRP A 149 -6.12 -6.74 14.30
N ASN A 150 -5.02 -7.13 13.70
CA ASN A 150 -3.99 -8.01 14.26
C ASN A 150 -2.64 -7.31 14.22
N ARG A 151 -2.30 -6.57 15.28
CA ARG A 151 -1.06 -5.79 15.39
C ARG A 151 0.20 -6.63 15.22
N TRP A 152 0.17 -7.85 15.78
CA TRP A 152 1.33 -8.74 15.79
C TRP A 152 1.89 -9.06 14.39
N VAL A 153 1.06 -9.00 13.34
CA VAL A 153 1.50 -9.25 11.97
C VAL A 153 2.47 -8.18 11.46
N LEU A 154 2.47 -7.00 12.09
CA LEU A 154 3.30 -5.85 11.76
C LEU A 154 4.42 -5.60 12.78
N GLU A 155 4.40 -6.29 13.92
CA GLU A 155 5.36 -6.10 15.01
C GLU A 155 6.61 -6.97 14.80
N ASN A 156 7.75 -6.46 15.25
CA ASN A 156 9.04 -7.18 15.24
C ASN A 156 9.46 -7.69 13.86
N LYS A 157 9.26 -6.89 12.82
CA LYS A 157 9.64 -7.21 11.44
C LYS A 157 10.97 -6.57 11.07
N ASN A 158 11.72 -7.26 10.25
CA ASN A 158 12.90 -6.70 9.58
C ASN A 158 12.46 -5.96 8.32
N TRP A 159 12.00 -4.71 8.51
CA TRP A 159 11.53 -3.89 7.41
C TRP A 159 12.61 -3.63 6.38
N SER A 160 12.23 -3.54 5.10
CA SER A 160 13.13 -3.31 3.96
C SER A 160 14.16 -4.43 3.74
N THR A 161 13.82 -5.66 4.05
CA THR A 161 14.64 -6.85 3.77
C THR A 161 13.94 -7.77 2.77
N ALA A 162 14.76 -8.56 2.06
CA ALA A 162 14.24 -9.54 1.09
C ALA A 162 13.47 -10.71 1.74
N THR A 163 13.44 -10.82 3.06
CA THR A 163 12.77 -11.89 3.81
C THR A 163 11.46 -11.47 4.46
N LEU A 164 11.08 -10.20 4.33
CA LEU A 164 9.92 -9.64 5.03
C LEU A 164 8.61 -10.38 4.73
N PHE A 165 8.36 -10.69 3.46
CA PHE A 165 7.16 -11.44 3.07
C PHE A 165 7.14 -12.83 3.70
N ASP A 166 8.24 -13.57 3.60
CA ASP A 166 8.34 -14.93 4.15
C ASP A 166 8.20 -14.94 5.68
N GLU A 167 8.82 -13.98 6.37
CA GLU A 167 8.65 -13.81 7.83
C GLU A 167 7.20 -13.57 8.19
N THR A 168 6.52 -12.66 7.48
CA THR A 168 5.11 -12.32 7.72
C THR A 168 4.19 -13.51 7.45
N LYS A 169 4.42 -14.22 6.35
CA LYS A 169 3.68 -15.45 5.99
C LYS A 169 3.85 -16.53 7.05
N ASN A 170 5.08 -16.80 7.47
CA ASN A 170 5.37 -17.81 8.49
C ASN A 170 4.72 -17.47 9.83
N ASP A 171 4.70 -16.19 10.24
CA ASP A 171 4.01 -15.76 11.45
C ASP A 171 2.50 -16.00 11.37
N ILE A 172 1.88 -15.71 10.24
CA ILE A 172 0.45 -15.96 10.03
C ILE A 172 0.15 -17.46 10.12
N LEU A 173 0.89 -18.28 9.38
CA LEU A 173 0.67 -19.73 9.31
C LEU A 173 0.95 -20.42 10.66
N SER A 174 1.98 -20.01 11.39
CA SER A 174 2.31 -20.56 12.71
C SER A 174 1.21 -20.33 13.77
N ARG A 175 0.38 -19.31 13.55
CA ARG A 175 -0.79 -18.98 14.40
C ARG A 175 -2.10 -19.55 13.85
N ASN A 176 -2.04 -20.48 12.89
CA ASN A 176 -3.19 -21.06 12.18
C ASN A 176 -4.06 -20.01 11.46
N GLY A 177 -3.49 -18.85 11.10
CA GLY A 177 -4.15 -17.85 10.29
C GLY A 177 -4.28 -18.30 8.83
N LYS A 178 -5.40 -17.97 8.20
CA LYS A 178 -5.64 -18.26 6.79
C LYS A 178 -5.17 -17.09 5.93
N LEU A 179 -4.16 -17.35 5.09
CA LEU A 179 -3.56 -16.38 4.19
C LEU A 179 -3.97 -16.65 2.74
N PHE A 180 -4.40 -15.61 2.04
CA PHE A 180 -4.51 -15.59 0.58
C PHE A 180 -3.34 -14.79 -0.01
N GLU A 181 -2.66 -15.37 -1.00
CA GLU A 181 -1.55 -14.71 -1.69
C GLU A 181 -1.99 -14.25 -3.07
N LEU A 182 -1.82 -12.96 -3.35
CA LEU A 182 -1.98 -12.37 -4.67
C LEU A 182 -0.74 -12.64 -5.53
N PRO A 183 -0.80 -12.42 -6.86
CA PRO A 183 0.37 -12.48 -7.71
C PRO A 183 1.50 -11.57 -7.22
N THR A 184 2.74 -12.00 -7.37
CA THR A 184 3.93 -11.18 -7.07
C THR A 184 4.08 -10.10 -8.13
N LEU A 185 4.27 -8.83 -7.71
CA LEU A 185 4.48 -7.68 -8.56
C LEU A 185 5.80 -6.97 -8.23
N SER A 186 6.16 -5.94 -8.99
CA SER A 186 7.36 -5.13 -8.76
C SER A 186 7.00 -3.70 -8.37
N ASP A 187 7.71 -3.16 -7.38
CA ASP A 187 7.72 -1.74 -7.09
C ASP A 187 8.69 -1.02 -8.05
N ILE A 188 8.46 0.26 -8.31
CA ILE A 188 9.32 1.10 -9.13
C ILE A 188 10.32 1.83 -8.22
N ASP A 189 11.53 1.29 -8.08
CA ASP A 189 12.56 1.86 -7.20
C ASP A 189 13.88 2.17 -7.89
N THR A 190 14.15 1.54 -9.00
CA THR A 190 15.40 1.65 -9.75
C THR A 190 15.15 1.93 -11.23
N ILE A 191 16.22 2.28 -11.97
CA ILE A 191 16.14 2.46 -13.42
C ILE A 191 15.76 1.16 -14.15
N ALA A 192 16.14 0.00 -13.62
CA ALA A 192 15.77 -1.29 -14.19
C ALA A 192 14.26 -1.54 -14.14
N ASP A 193 13.59 -1.07 -13.09
CA ASP A 193 12.13 -1.20 -12.94
C ASP A 193 11.40 -0.35 -13.97
N ILE A 194 11.94 0.83 -14.32
CA ILE A 194 11.38 1.70 -15.37
C ILE A 194 11.52 1.08 -16.76
N GLN A 195 12.60 0.34 -17.01
CA GLN A 195 12.85 -0.25 -18.33
C GLN A 195 11.77 -1.25 -18.77
N SER A 196 11.05 -1.83 -17.81
CA SER A 196 9.92 -2.71 -18.10
C SER A 196 8.60 -1.96 -18.40
N HIS A 197 8.57 -0.61 -18.23
CA HIS A 197 7.35 0.21 -18.34
C HIS A 197 7.56 1.36 -19.32
N LEU A 198 7.17 1.15 -20.59
CA LEU A 198 7.31 2.17 -21.67
C LEU A 198 6.70 3.53 -21.32
N GLN A 199 5.61 3.55 -20.56
CA GLN A 199 4.94 4.79 -20.15
C GLN A 199 5.81 5.62 -19.20
N LEU A 200 6.56 4.98 -18.29
CA LEU A 200 7.47 5.65 -17.35
C LEU A 200 8.77 6.10 -18.04
N GLN A 201 9.17 5.42 -19.12
CA GLN A 201 10.36 5.81 -19.90
C GLN A 201 10.18 7.12 -20.70
N ASN A 202 8.94 7.48 -21.00
CA ASN A 202 8.60 8.62 -21.87
C ASN A 202 8.22 9.89 -21.08
N LEU A 203 8.39 9.88 -19.75
CA LEU A 203 8.19 11.04 -18.89
C LEU A 203 9.43 11.92 -18.83
#